data_24e638f1d4f49485acec184e1500d1e5
#
_entry.id   24e638f1d4f49485acec184e1500d1e5
#
_cell.length_a   1.000
_cell.length_b   1.000
_cell.length_c   1.000
_cell.angle_alpha   90.00
_cell.angle_beta   90.00
_cell.angle_gamma   90.00
#
_symmetry.space_group_name_H-M   'P 1'
#
loop_
_entity.id
_entity.type
_entity.pdbx_description
1 polymer ?
#
loop_
_entity_poly.entity_id
_entity_poly.type
_entity_poly.pdbx_seq_one_letter_code
_entity_poly.pdbx_strand_id
1 'polypeptide(L)'
;FDVSEAAARALVNSFDDAASWGPGPAEGLELLPVEAGPKWAGYMTVVVRLQPGAQLPMHTHGSREQVLVLEGGYRDDQSGQEFWRGEVDVRAEGTAHSFTALEGVPCLCASVVQLAEAP
;
A
#
# COMPACT_ATOMS: atom_id res chain seq x y z
N PHE A 1 9.34 -4.76 -4.71
CA PHE A 1 9.55 -5.66 -3.55
C PHE A 1 10.89 -6.42 -3.55
N ASP A 2 11.75 -6.19 -4.53
CA ASP A 2 13.04 -6.90 -4.64
C ASP A 2 12.85 -8.42 -4.65
N VAL A 3 11.99 -8.90 -5.54
CA VAL A 3 11.67 -10.33 -5.69
C VAL A 3 11.98 -10.79 -7.11
N SER A 4 12.12 -12.11 -7.27
CA SER A 4 12.30 -12.71 -8.59
C SER A 4 11.04 -12.54 -9.44
N GLU A 5 11.19 -12.71 -10.77
CA GLU A 5 10.04 -12.67 -11.68
C GLU A 5 9.02 -13.76 -11.33
N ALA A 6 9.47 -14.96 -10.96
CA ALA A 6 8.58 -16.04 -10.57
C ALA A 6 7.78 -15.70 -9.31
N ALA A 7 8.43 -15.10 -8.31
CA ALA A 7 7.76 -14.65 -7.09
C ALA A 7 6.77 -13.52 -7.37
N ALA A 8 7.10 -12.58 -8.26
CA ALA A 8 6.19 -11.50 -8.66
C ALA A 8 4.96 -12.05 -9.36
N ARG A 9 5.10 -13.03 -10.24
CA ARG A 9 3.96 -13.67 -10.91
C ARG A 9 3.08 -14.42 -9.93
N ALA A 10 3.66 -15.13 -8.98
CA ALA A 10 2.91 -15.83 -7.94
C ALA A 10 2.10 -14.83 -7.09
N LEU A 11 2.70 -13.69 -6.76
CA LEU A 11 2.03 -12.62 -6.03
C LEU A 11 0.82 -12.10 -6.80
N VAL A 12 0.99 -11.75 -8.07
CA VAL A 12 -0.11 -11.24 -8.90
C VAL A 12 -1.22 -12.28 -9.02
N ASN A 13 -0.87 -13.55 -9.19
CA ASN A 13 -1.86 -14.63 -9.27
C ASN A 13 -2.64 -14.79 -7.96
N SER A 14 -2.06 -14.41 -6.82
CA SER A 14 -2.75 -14.50 -5.52
C SER A 14 -3.77 -13.40 -5.28
N PHE A 15 -3.77 -12.34 -6.10
CA PHE A 15 -4.69 -11.20 -5.91
C PHE A 15 -6.17 -11.60 -5.98
N ASP A 16 -6.50 -12.61 -6.76
CA ASP A 16 -7.88 -13.12 -6.90
C ASP A 16 -8.24 -14.23 -5.90
N ASP A 17 -7.29 -14.62 -5.06
CA ASP A 17 -7.52 -15.62 -4.01
C ASP A 17 -7.88 -14.92 -2.71
N ALA A 18 -9.16 -14.99 -2.32
CA ALA A 18 -9.64 -14.35 -1.09
C ALA A 18 -8.91 -14.83 0.15
N ALA A 19 -8.41 -16.06 0.19
CA ALA A 19 -7.68 -16.60 1.33
C ALA A 19 -6.30 -15.96 1.51
N SER A 20 -5.76 -15.30 0.48
CA SER A 20 -4.48 -14.61 0.54
C SER A 20 -4.55 -13.27 1.27
N TRP A 21 -5.75 -12.71 1.42
CA TRP A 21 -5.96 -11.40 2.01
C TRP A 21 -6.40 -11.47 3.46
N GLY A 22 -5.82 -10.62 4.30
CA GLY A 22 -6.24 -10.43 5.67
C GLY A 22 -6.91 -9.07 5.89
N PRO A 23 -7.45 -8.84 7.09
CA PRO A 23 -8.10 -7.57 7.40
C PRO A 23 -7.09 -6.43 7.47
N GLY A 24 -7.50 -5.25 7.01
CA GLY A 24 -6.74 -4.03 7.15
C GLY A 24 -7.11 -3.26 8.41
N PRO A 25 -6.50 -2.06 8.59
CA PRO A 25 -6.71 -1.23 9.79
C PRO A 25 -8.07 -0.51 9.80
N ALA A 26 -8.86 -0.59 8.75
CA ALA A 26 -10.17 0.05 8.66
C ALA A 26 -11.07 -0.75 7.72
N GLU A 27 -12.38 -0.44 7.76
CA GLU A 27 -13.37 -1.05 6.87
C GLU A 27 -13.05 -0.73 5.41
N GLY A 28 -13.20 -1.73 4.53
CA GLY A 28 -12.90 -1.59 3.11
C GLY A 28 -11.43 -1.73 2.75
N LEU A 29 -10.57 -2.01 3.72
CA LEU A 29 -9.14 -2.25 3.51
C LEU A 29 -8.79 -3.71 3.77
N GLU A 30 -8.00 -4.28 2.86
CA GLU A 30 -7.46 -5.61 3.02
C GLU A 30 -5.95 -5.57 2.78
N LEU A 31 -5.22 -6.42 3.48
CA LEU A 31 -3.76 -6.51 3.39
C LEU A 31 -3.33 -7.88 2.89
N LEU A 32 -2.36 -7.88 1.99
CA LEU A 32 -1.68 -9.09 1.52
C LEU A 32 -0.20 -8.92 1.82
N PRO A 33 0.29 -9.53 2.92
CA PRO A 33 1.72 -9.45 3.25
C PRO A 33 2.58 -10.07 2.17
N VAL A 34 3.72 -9.46 1.90
CA VAL A 34 4.67 -9.90 0.89
C VAL A 34 6.02 -10.16 1.55
N GLU A 35 6.59 -11.33 1.28
CA GLU A 35 7.97 -11.60 1.66
C GLU A 35 8.89 -10.96 0.61
N ALA A 36 9.45 -9.80 0.95
CA ALA A 36 10.31 -9.04 0.05
C ALA A 36 11.77 -9.47 0.18
N GLY A 37 12.56 -9.11 -0.84
CA GLY A 37 13.99 -9.38 -0.84
C GLY A 37 14.76 -8.49 0.15
N PRO A 38 16.10 -8.73 0.26
CA PRO A 38 16.92 -8.10 1.30
C PRO A 38 17.03 -6.57 1.20
N LYS A 39 16.75 -5.98 0.04
CA LYS A 39 16.71 -4.52 -0.12
C LYS A 39 15.73 -3.87 0.86
N TRP A 40 14.66 -4.55 1.22
CA TRP A 40 13.60 -4.02 2.07
C TRP A 40 13.58 -4.64 3.47
N ALA A 41 14.71 -5.19 3.91
CA ALA A 41 14.82 -5.73 5.28
C ALA A 41 14.47 -4.64 6.31
N GLY A 42 13.62 -4.99 7.27
CA GLY A 42 13.17 -4.07 8.31
C GLY A 42 11.96 -3.22 7.92
N TYR A 43 11.51 -3.29 6.66
CA TYR A 43 10.29 -2.61 6.22
C TYR A 43 9.10 -3.55 6.24
N MET A 44 7.92 -2.98 6.48
CA MET A 44 6.67 -3.68 6.21
C MET A 44 6.44 -3.65 4.70
N THR A 45 6.31 -4.83 4.10
CA THR A 45 6.09 -4.99 2.67
C THR A 45 4.74 -5.66 2.46
N VAL A 46 3.84 -4.97 1.76
CA VAL A 46 2.44 -5.38 1.71
C VAL A 46 1.78 -4.84 0.43
N VAL A 47 0.83 -5.61 -0.10
CA VAL A 47 -0.13 -5.08 -1.07
C VAL A 47 -1.39 -4.70 -0.28
N VAL A 48 -1.86 -3.48 -0.48
CA VAL A 48 -3.07 -2.96 0.15
C VAL A 48 -4.16 -2.87 -0.91
N ARG A 49 -5.33 -3.40 -0.61
CA ARG A 49 -6.51 -3.23 -1.45
C ARG A 49 -7.53 -2.37 -0.72
N LEU A 50 -7.92 -1.27 -1.37
CA LEU A 50 -8.91 -0.35 -0.84
C LEU A 50 -10.15 -0.38 -1.74
N GLN A 51 -11.31 -0.65 -1.16
CA GLN A 51 -12.56 -0.51 -1.89
C GLN A 51 -12.80 0.97 -2.23
N PRO A 52 -13.52 1.29 -3.32
CA PRO A 52 -13.82 2.70 -3.66
C PRO A 52 -14.40 3.44 -2.45
N GLY A 53 -13.85 4.62 -2.16
CA GLY A 53 -14.27 5.44 -1.02
C GLY A 53 -13.68 5.04 0.33
N ALA A 54 -12.99 3.90 0.43
CA ALA A 54 -12.34 3.50 1.68
C ALA A 54 -11.16 4.41 1.99
N GLN A 55 -10.94 4.69 3.28
CA GLN A 55 -9.87 5.57 3.74
C GLN A 55 -8.81 4.77 4.49
N LEU A 56 -7.54 4.95 4.11
CA LEU A 56 -6.43 4.53 4.93
C LEU A 56 -6.24 5.59 6.02
N PRO A 57 -6.34 5.21 7.31
CA PRO A 57 -6.28 6.19 8.40
C PRO A 57 -4.95 6.93 8.46
N MET A 58 -4.97 8.10 9.10
CA MET A 58 -3.77 8.89 9.36
C MET A 58 -2.70 8.04 10.04
N HIS A 59 -1.50 8.10 9.49
CA HIS A 59 -0.34 7.40 10.06
C HIS A 59 0.92 8.24 9.83
N THR A 60 1.90 8.04 10.70
CA THR A 60 3.20 8.72 10.64
C THR A 60 4.28 7.73 10.20
N HIS A 61 5.15 8.16 9.29
CA HIS A 61 6.19 7.31 8.75
C HIS A 61 7.42 7.31 9.66
N GLY A 62 7.88 6.12 10.08
CA GLY A 62 9.12 5.96 10.86
C GLY A 62 10.36 6.04 9.99
N SER A 63 10.20 5.82 8.68
CA SER A 63 11.22 6.04 7.68
C SER A 63 10.53 6.37 6.35
N ARG A 64 11.29 6.36 5.27
CA ARG A 64 10.74 6.63 3.94
C ARG A 64 9.73 5.56 3.53
N GLU A 65 8.57 6.00 3.04
CA GLU A 65 7.56 5.14 2.43
C GLU A 65 7.60 5.27 0.92
N GLN A 66 7.41 4.15 0.22
CA GLN A 66 7.17 4.15 -1.22
C GLN A 66 5.92 3.32 -1.52
N VAL A 67 5.04 3.89 -2.34
CA VAL A 67 3.82 3.23 -2.78
C VAL A 67 3.76 3.27 -4.30
N LEU A 68 3.62 2.11 -4.92
CA LEU A 68 3.34 2.00 -6.36
C LEU A 68 1.87 1.64 -6.53
N VAL A 69 1.12 2.46 -7.25
CA VAL A 69 -0.27 2.16 -7.55
C VAL A 69 -0.32 1.13 -8.68
N LEU A 70 -0.88 -0.04 -8.40
CA LEU A 70 -0.99 -1.15 -9.35
C LEU A 70 -2.29 -1.10 -10.15
N GLU A 71 -3.38 -0.64 -9.52
CA GLU A 71 -4.70 -0.53 -10.14
C GLU A 71 -5.50 0.54 -9.41
N GLY A 72 -6.40 1.23 -10.14
CA GLY A 72 -7.21 2.29 -9.57
C GLY A 72 -6.41 3.52 -9.19
N GLY A 73 -6.84 4.20 -8.15
CA GLY A 73 -6.15 5.38 -7.65
C GLY A 73 -6.62 5.79 -6.27
N TYR A 74 -5.86 6.68 -5.64
CA TYR A 74 -6.24 7.29 -4.36
C TYR A 74 -5.89 8.78 -4.35
N ARG A 75 -6.53 9.50 -3.44
CA ARG A 75 -6.28 10.92 -3.20
C ARG A 75 -5.69 11.09 -1.80
N ASP A 76 -4.60 11.84 -1.71
CA ASP A 76 -4.06 12.29 -0.43
C ASP A 76 -5.03 13.31 0.19
N ASP A 77 -5.51 13.03 1.41
CA ASP A 77 -6.56 13.84 2.04
C ASP A 77 -6.03 15.22 2.46
N GLN A 78 -4.74 15.36 2.71
CA GLN A 78 -4.15 16.62 3.14
C GLN A 78 -3.81 17.55 1.98
N SER A 79 -3.26 17.02 0.89
CA SER A 79 -2.83 17.83 -0.26
C SER A 79 -3.86 17.88 -1.40
N GLY A 80 -4.75 16.89 -1.46
CA GLY A 80 -5.66 16.71 -2.58
C GLY A 80 -5.02 16.08 -3.81
N GLN A 81 -3.72 15.75 -3.75
CA GLN A 81 -3.04 15.13 -4.87
C GLN A 81 -3.55 13.72 -5.12
N GLU A 82 -3.79 13.39 -6.40
CA GLU A 82 -4.25 12.06 -6.81
C GLU A 82 -3.08 11.26 -7.37
N PHE A 83 -3.08 9.96 -7.06
CA PHE A 83 -2.11 9.00 -7.58
C PHE A 83 -2.90 7.89 -8.26
N TRP A 84 -2.54 7.62 -9.52
CA TRP A 84 -3.21 6.66 -10.38
C TRP A 84 -2.26 5.53 -10.77
N ARG A 85 -2.82 4.48 -11.36
CA ARG A 85 -2.07 3.32 -11.84
C ARG A 85 -0.75 3.70 -12.50
N GLY A 86 0.34 3.10 -12.06
CA GLY A 86 1.69 3.32 -12.56
C GLY A 86 2.45 4.45 -11.87
N GLU A 87 1.78 5.26 -11.05
CA GLU A 87 2.43 6.35 -10.33
C GLU A 87 3.00 5.88 -9.00
N VAL A 88 4.07 6.54 -8.57
CA VAL A 88 4.77 6.26 -7.32
C VAL A 88 4.59 7.44 -6.37
N ASP A 89 4.18 7.15 -5.14
CA ASP A 89 4.07 8.12 -4.06
C ASP A 89 5.20 7.86 -3.05
N VAL A 90 6.06 8.86 -2.84
CA VAL A 90 7.19 8.76 -1.93
C VAL A 90 7.00 9.73 -0.78
N ARG A 91 7.08 9.24 0.46
CA ARG A 91 6.95 10.04 1.67
C ARG A 91 8.21 9.95 2.50
N ALA A 92 8.64 11.10 3.04
CA ALA A 92 9.82 11.18 3.87
C ALA A 92 9.53 10.74 5.30
N GLU A 93 10.60 10.36 6.01
CA GLU A 93 10.54 10.07 7.44
C GLU A 93 9.91 11.24 8.21
N GLY A 94 9.05 10.91 9.17
CA GLY A 94 8.39 11.89 10.04
C GLY A 94 7.17 12.54 9.43
N THR A 95 6.88 12.34 8.15
CA THR A 95 5.65 12.84 7.55
C THR A 95 4.45 11.98 7.94
N ALA A 96 3.27 12.58 7.91
CA ALA A 96 2.02 11.88 8.21
C ALA A 96 1.00 12.16 7.13
N HIS A 97 0.17 11.16 6.81
CA HIS A 97 -0.93 11.35 5.88
C HIS A 97 -2.06 10.34 6.11
N SER A 98 -3.20 10.64 5.53
CA SER A 98 -4.28 9.69 5.25
C SER A 98 -4.65 9.81 3.78
N PHE A 99 -5.26 8.78 3.20
CA PHE A 99 -5.72 8.87 1.82
C PHE A 99 -6.99 8.04 1.60
N THR A 100 -7.72 8.41 0.55
CA THR A 100 -9.01 7.84 0.21
C THR A 100 -8.98 7.26 -1.19
N ALA A 101 -9.41 6.01 -1.34
CA ALA A 101 -9.52 5.37 -2.65
C ALA A 101 -10.55 6.09 -3.51
N LEU A 102 -10.21 6.32 -4.78
CA LEU A 102 -11.08 6.98 -5.73
C LEU A 102 -12.15 6.03 -6.25
N GLU A 103 -13.23 6.60 -6.79
CA GLU A 103 -14.34 5.82 -7.33
C GLU A 103 -13.90 5.04 -8.59
N GLY A 104 -14.63 3.98 -8.86
CA GLY A 104 -14.39 3.08 -9.99
C GLY A 104 -13.98 1.69 -9.53
N VAL A 105 -12.78 1.26 -9.88
CA VAL A 105 -12.26 -0.05 -9.46
C VAL A 105 -11.55 0.06 -8.12
N PRO A 106 -11.44 -1.05 -7.35
CA PRO A 106 -10.65 -1.04 -6.12
C PRO A 106 -9.21 -0.60 -6.37
N CYS A 107 -8.64 0.15 -5.43
CA CYS A 107 -7.25 0.60 -5.50
C CYS A 107 -6.34 -0.50 -4.95
N LEU A 108 -5.36 -0.92 -5.77
CA LEU A 108 -4.31 -1.83 -5.35
C LEU A 108 -2.98 -1.09 -5.29
N CYS A 109 -2.32 -1.15 -4.14
CA CYS A 109 -1.04 -0.49 -3.91
C CYS A 109 0.00 -1.47 -3.41
N ALA A 110 1.18 -1.46 -4.02
CA ALA A 110 2.35 -2.16 -3.51
C ALA A 110 3.12 -1.19 -2.61
N SER A 111 3.22 -1.50 -1.32
CA SER A 111 3.76 -0.57 -0.32
C SER A 111 4.96 -1.15 0.41
N VAL A 112 5.98 -0.32 0.59
CA VAL A 112 7.10 -0.57 1.50
C VAL A 112 7.13 0.58 2.48
N VAL A 113 6.96 0.28 3.76
CA VAL A 113 6.77 1.31 4.78
C VAL A 113 7.31 0.85 6.13
N GLN A 114 7.83 1.81 6.89
CA GLN A 114 8.14 1.63 8.30
C GLN A 114 7.40 2.72 9.06
N LEU A 115 6.44 2.32 9.88
CA LEU A 115 5.68 3.27 10.68
C LEU A 115 6.49 3.72 11.88
N ALA A 116 6.24 4.95 12.35
CA ALA A 116 6.85 5.46 13.56
C ALA A 116 6.37 4.63 14.76
N GLU A 117 7.31 4.29 15.64
CA GLU A 117 6.95 3.61 16.89
C GLU A 117 6.16 4.57 17.79
N ALA A 118 5.23 4.01 18.55
CA ALA A 118 4.53 4.78 19.57
C ALA A 118 5.53 5.21 20.67
N PRO A 119 5.42 6.46 21.16
CA PRO A 119 6.30 6.92 22.25
C PRO A 119 6.13 6.14 23.54
#